data_2630e7ab4501656c5f277abe240a20c1
#
_entry.id   2630e7ab4501656c5f277abe240a20c1
#
_cell.length_a   1.000
_cell.length_b   1.000
_cell.length_c   1.000
_cell.angle_alpha   90.00
_cell.angle_beta   90.00
_cell.angle_gamma   90.00
#
_symmetry.space_group_name_H-M   'P 1'
#
loop_
_entity.id
_entity.type
_entity.pdbx_description
1 polymer ?
#
loop_
_entity_poly.entity_id
_entity_poly.type
_entity_poly.pdbx_seq_one_letter_code
_entity_poly.pdbx_strand_id
1 'polypeptide(L)'
;MRCKLLIIFLLTGLAMAVSNRAEAQFWKKWFHKDERKYKPVHKVATQPVLPKPKPFKRKLEVQYPETVTKSRYRIDVLVPLYLDELVKNDKPVHGDKIPEKAQGGIEFYEGVKLATDTLNSFNYNVDIYVHDIAAPTTSIAALIKDKVLDSTDLIIGDVQSQQIPELAAFAKKRHVNFVSASSPSDAGVKDNPYFILQQPTLEAHCASVMNTVGKKHHKKSVILLYRTTVSVDKAAYEYVLEDSDAVKFNKVSCNVMPSRLQLKKQLDSTKTNVIVMPILENAYAEMLLKQLYQWFPDYRFEVYGMPSWRTMAGLKKANTFPNTVVYVTAPFYFDISSPIAQQIERSFKSSFGGRPTELVFRSYETLYWYAYLLNQYGTIFNRRFNDNSATLFTKFEVRAKWDEKGNLLYNENQHLCLYRYQNSSYIVEQNK
;
A
#
# COMPACT_ATOMS: atom_id res chain seq x y z
N MET A 1 10.28 5.69 -32.99
CA MET A 1 9.15 6.12 -32.16
C MET A 1 7.83 5.41 -32.49
N ARG A 2 7.50 5.15 -33.77
CA ARG A 2 6.25 4.43 -34.17
C ARG A 2 6.21 2.93 -33.78
N CYS A 3 7.35 2.25 -33.69
CA CYS A 3 7.40 0.82 -33.32
C CYS A 3 7.05 0.51 -31.86
N LYS A 4 7.42 1.38 -30.89
CA LYS A 4 7.14 1.13 -29.46
C LYS A 4 5.66 1.31 -29.11
N LEU A 5 4.96 2.20 -29.81
CA LEU A 5 3.51 2.32 -29.67
C LEU A 5 2.77 1.10 -30.27
N LEU A 6 3.33 0.50 -31.32
CA LEU A 6 2.74 -0.69 -31.97
C LEU A 6 2.81 -1.93 -31.06
N ILE A 7 3.89 -2.09 -30.28
CA ILE A 7 4.04 -3.21 -29.34
C ILE A 7 3.04 -3.09 -28.19
N ILE A 8 2.79 -1.89 -27.70
CA ILE A 8 1.76 -1.65 -26.66
C ILE A 8 0.36 -1.92 -27.21
N PHE A 9 0.07 -1.54 -28.45
CA PHE A 9 -1.19 -1.86 -29.12
C PHE A 9 -1.33 -3.36 -29.41
N LEU A 10 -0.23 -4.07 -29.70
CA LEU A 10 -0.25 -5.53 -29.89
C LEU A 10 -0.52 -6.26 -28.58
N LEU A 11 0.01 -5.81 -27.45
CA LEU A 11 -0.29 -6.39 -26.12
C LEU A 11 -1.75 -6.17 -25.72
N THR A 12 -2.32 -4.99 -25.99
CA THR A 12 -3.75 -4.73 -25.74
C THR A 12 -4.64 -5.49 -26.75
N GLY A 13 -4.22 -5.61 -28.00
CA GLY A 13 -4.91 -6.40 -29.02
C GLY A 13 -4.80 -7.91 -28.79
N LEU A 14 -3.64 -8.38 -28.30
CA LEU A 14 -3.44 -9.79 -27.95
C LEU A 14 -4.20 -10.14 -26.67
N ALA A 15 -4.23 -9.26 -25.67
CA ALA A 15 -5.08 -9.45 -24.49
C ALA A 15 -6.57 -9.58 -24.90
N MET A 16 -7.03 -8.79 -25.87
CA MET A 16 -8.40 -8.92 -26.40
C MET A 16 -8.65 -10.20 -27.21
N ALA A 17 -7.63 -10.72 -27.91
CA ALA A 17 -7.79 -11.94 -28.75
C ALA A 17 -7.67 -13.25 -27.95
N VAL A 18 -6.89 -13.23 -26.85
CA VAL A 18 -6.60 -14.42 -26.02
C VAL A 18 -7.59 -14.54 -24.84
N SER A 19 -8.24 -13.44 -24.42
CA SER A 19 -9.06 -13.38 -23.21
C SER A 19 -10.36 -14.18 -23.25
N ASN A 20 -10.77 -14.72 -24.39
CA ASN A 20 -12.12 -15.27 -24.51
C ASN A 20 -12.33 -16.71 -24.00
N ARG A 21 -11.31 -17.49 -23.63
CA ARG A 21 -11.55 -18.87 -23.12
C ARG A 21 -10.64 -19.36 -21.97
N ALA A 22 -9.40 -18.95 -21.87
CA ALA A 22 -8.44 -19.52 -20.90
C ALA A 22 -8.32 -18.70 -19.59
N GLU A 23 -8.37 -17.37 -19.66
CA GLU A 23 -8.33 -16.50 -18.47
C GLU A 23 -9.52 -16.72 -17.55
N ALA A 24 -10.70 -16.96 -18.09
CA ALA A 24 -11.89 -17.30 -17.30
C ALA A 24 -11.70 -18.54 -16.42
N GLN A 25 -10.78 -19.46 -16.77
CA GLN A 25 -10.55 -20.67 -15.96
C GLN A 25 -9.44 -20.49 -14.91
N PHE A 26 -8.40 -19.69 -15.18
CA PHE A 26 -7.33 -19.43 -14.22
C PHE A 26 -7.83 -18.53 -13.09
N TRP A 27 -8.48 -17.42 -13.43
CA TRP A 27 -9.13 -16.52 -12.47
C TRP A 27 -10.28 -17.21 -11.72
N LYS A 28 -11.05 -18.11 -12.38
CA LYS A 28 -12.04 -18.95 -11.70
C LYS A 28 -11.44 -19.82 -10.61
N LYS A 29 -10.24 -20.38 -10.77
CA LYS A 29 -9.60 -21.20 -9.74
C LYS A 29 -9.11 -20.40 -8.53
N TRP A 30 -8.77 -19.13 -8.71
CA TRP A 30 -8.30 -18.27 -7.61
C TRP A 30 -9.45 -17.53 -6.92
N PHE A 31 -10.51 -17.18 -7.66
CA PHE A 31 -11.67 -16.45 -7.13
C PHE A 31 -12.91 -17.33 -6.90
N HIS A 32 -13.01 -18.53 -7.50
CA HIS A 32 -14.17 -19.41 -7.33
C HIS A 32 -14.18 -20.27 -6.07
N LYS A 33 -13.18 -20.12 -5.19
CA LYS A 33 -13.22 -20.93 -3.97
C LYS A 33 -14.06 -20.33 -2.86
N ASP A 34 -14.53 -19.09 -2.95
CA ASP A 34 -15.49 -18.56 -1.97
C ASP A 34 -16.29 -17.35 -2.50
N GLU A 35 -17.35 -17.62 -3.28
CA GLU A 35 -18.43 -16.64 -3.50
C GLU A 35 -19.37 -16.51 -2.29
N ARG A 36 -18.91 -16.71 -1.09
CA ARG A 36 -19.71 -16.39 0.10
C ARG A 36 -19.50 -14.94 0.49
N LYS A 37 -20.41 -14.12 -0.04
CA LYS A 37 -20.90 -12.80 0.40
C LYS A 37 -20.13 -12.15 1.54
N TYR A 38 -19.06 -11.42 1.22
CA TYR A 38 -18.63 -10.31 2.05
C TYR A 38 -19.67 -9.19 1.94
N LYS A 39 -20.45 -8.99 2.99
CA LYS A 39 -21.27 -7.78 3.13
C LYS A 39 -20.48 -6.80 3.97
N PRO A 40 -19.95 -5.69 3.42
CA PRO A 40 -19.42 -4.62 4.25
C PRO A 40 -20.59 -4.00 5.03
N VAL A 41 -20.49 -3.99 6.34
CA VAL A 41 -21.45 -3.27 7.18
C VAL A 41 -20.85 -1.90 7.48
N HIS A 42 -21.35 -0.88 6.80
CA HIS A 42 -20.96 0.50 7.06
C HIS A 42 -21.59 0.97 8.38
N LYS A 43 -20.79 1.09 9.42
CA LYS A 43 -21.11 1.92 10.59
C LYS A 43 -20.11 3.06 10.67
N VAL A 44 -20.60 4.27 10.50
CA VAL A 44 -19.83 5.50 10.73
C VAL A 44 -19.63 5.63 12.24
N ALA A 45 -18.42 5.37 12.72
CA ALA A 45 -18.06 5.66 14.09
C ALA A 45 -17.52 7.10 14.18
N THR A 46 -18.01 7.86 15.16
CA THR A 46 -17.54 9.22 15.48
C THR A 46 -16.08 9.21 15.91
N GLN A 47 -15.31 10.16 15.38
CA GLN A 47 -13.86 10.26 15.50
C GLN A 47 -13.36 10.52 16.92
N PRO A 48 -12.19 9.95 17.25
CA PRO A 48 -11.32 10.50 18.27
C PRO A 48 -10.29 11.48 17.69
N VAL A 49 -10.06 12.58 18.37
CA VAL A 49 -9.05 13.61 18.06
C VAL A 49 -7.64 12.98 18.10
N LEU A 50 -6.85 13.17 17.03
CA LEU A 50 -5.46 12.72 16.97
C LEU A 50 -4.62 13.37 18.10
N PRO A 51 -3.72 12.65 18.77
CA PRO A 51 -2.79 13.25 19.71
C PRO A 51 -1.91 14.27 18.99
N LYS A 52 -1.69 15.41 19.62
CA LYS A 52 -0.78 16.43 19.09
C LYS A 52 0.62 15.82 18.95
N PRO A 53 1.29 15.98 17.80
CA PRO A 53 2.67 15.51 17.67
C PRO A 53 3.55 16.13 18.73
N LYS A 54 4.50 15.35 19.29
CA LYS A 54 5.49 15.86 20.26
C LYS A 54 6.18 17.09 19.64
N PRO A 55 6.38 18.19 20.38
CA PRO A 55 6.95 19.41 19.81
C PRO A 55 8.42 19.18 19.46
N PHE A 56 8.73 19.16 18.17
CA PHE A 56 10.12 19.16 17.70
C PHE A 56 10.77 20.53 17.94
N LYS A 57 12.02 20.53 18.38
CA LYS A 57 12.73 21.73 18.82
C LYS A 57 13.00 22.77 17.72
N ARG A 58 12.89 22.45 16.44
CA ARG A 58 12.83 23.36 15.29
C ARG A 58 12.64 22.55 14.00
N LYS A 59 11.49 22.60 13.38
CA LYS A 59 11.34 22.15 11.99
C LYS A 59 11.99 23.23 11.11
N LEU A 60 13.04 22.88 10.40
CA LEU A 60 13.56 23.72 9.34
C LEU A 60 12.51 23.76 8.24
N GLU A 61 12.02 24.94 7.88
CA GLU A 61 11.09 25.07 6.78
C GLU A 61 11.75 24.58 5.49
N VAL A 62 11.09 23.63 4.79
CA VAL A 62 11.60 23.15 3.51
C VAL A 62 11.47 24.25 2.48
N GLN A 63 12.59 24.69 1.92
CA GLN A 63 12.62 25.65 0.85
C GLN A 63 12.45 24.91 -0.49
N TYR A 64 11.37 25.19 -1.20
CA TYR A 64 11.14 24.73 -2.55
C TYR A 64 11.43 25.86 -3.54
N PRO A 65 11.93 25.57 -4.75
CA PRO A 65 11.99 26.56 -5.82
C PRO A 65 10.57 26.99 -6.21
N GLU A 66 10.49 28.00 -7.05
CA GLU A 66 9.23 28.38 -7.67
C GLU A 66 8.67 27.24 -8.53
N THR A 67 7.36 27.09 -8.48
CA THR A 67 6.68 26.10 -9.33
C THR A 67 6.70 26.55 -10.80
N VAL A 68 6.88 25.61 -11.70
CA VAL A 68 6.77 25.86 -13.14
C VAL A 68 5.40 25.38 -13.60
N THR A 69 4.64 26.32 -14.18
CA THR A 69 3.38 26.00 -14.85
C THR A 69 3.65 25.81 -16.33
N LYS A 70 3.17 24.71 -16.91
CA LYS A 70 3.35 24.35 -18.32
C LYS A 70 2.00 24.18 -19.00
N SER A 71 1.97 24.41 -20.32
CA SER A 71 0.79 24.07 -21.13
C SER A 71 0.58 22.57 -21.25
N ARG A 72 1.64 21.77 -21.06
CA ARG A 72 1.61 20.31 -21.07
C ARG A 72 2.73 19.75 -20.19
N TYR A 73 2.40 18.77 -19.35
CA TYR A 73 3.32 18.14 -18.43
C TYR A 73 3.70 16.74 -18.90
N ARG A 74 4.88 16.30 -18.53
CA ARG A 74 5.36 14.95 -18.75
C ARG A 74 5.42 14.15 -17.46
N ILE A 75 4.77 12.99 -17.46
CA ILE A 75 4.80 12.01 -16.36
C ILE A 75 5.47 10.74 -16.87
N ASP A 76 6.56 10.33 -16.23
CA ASP A 76 7.23 9.07 -16.53
C ASP A 76 6.83 8.03 -15.46
N VAL A 77 6.28 6.90 -15.91
CA VAL A 77 5.85 5.79 -15.07
C VAL A 77 6.81 4.63 -15.28
N LEU A 78 7.45 4.19 -14.19
CA LEU A 78 8.47 3.15 -14.19
C LEU A 78 7.87 1.86 -13.62
N VAL A 79 7.81 0.80 -14.42
CA VAL A 79 7.10 -0.44 -14.07
C VAL A 79 7.91 -1.66 -14.52
N PRO A 80 8.06 -2.72 -13.70
CA PRO A 80 8.75 -3.95 -14.10
C PRO A 80 7.79 -4.87 -14.89
N LEU A 81 7.70 -4.66 -16.21
CA LEU A 81 6.79 -5.41 -17.08
C LEU A 81 7.39 -6.71 -17.60
N TYR A 82 8.72 -6.85 -17.63
CA TYR A 82 9.43 -8.03 -18.18
C TYR A 82 9.08 -8.32 -19.64
N LEU A 83 8.88 -7.28 -20.48
CA LEU A 83 8.41 -7.43 -21.85
C LEU A 83 9.34 -8.31 -22.71
N ASP A 84 10.66 -8.18 -22.53
CA ASP A 84 11.66 -8.98 -23.27
C ASP A 84 11.55 -10.48 -22.99
N GLU A 85 10.97 -10.85 -21.85
CA GLU A 85 10.75 -12.24 -21.46
C GLU A 85 9.35 -12.74 -21.85
N LEU A 86 8.38 -11.83 -21.87
CA LEU A 86 6.98 -12.19 -22.17
C LEU A 86 6.72 -12.30 -23.68
N VAL A 87 7.41 -11.52 -24.49
CA VAL A 87 7.18 -11.43 -25.94
C VAL A 87 8.49 -11.58 -26.69
N LYS A 88 8.54 -12.53 -27.63
CA LYS A 88 9.63 -12.73 -28.60
C LYS A 88 9.05 -12.83 -30.01
N ASN A 89 9.65 -12.06 -30.91
CA ASN A 89 9.19 -12.03 -32.33
C ASN A 89 7.66 -11.80 -32.42
N ASP A 90 7.15 -10.84 -31.67
CA ASP A 90 5.74 -10.45 -31.58
C ASP A 90 4.78 -11.58 -31.14
N LYS A 91 5.33 -12.63 -30.49
CA LYS A 91 4.54 -13.74 -29.97
C LYS A 91 4.74 -13.91 -28.46
N PRO A 92 3.70 -14.22 -27.69
CA PRO A 92 3.83 -14.53 -26.27
C PRO A 92 4.69 -15.79 -26.09
N VAL A 93 5.68 -15.70 -25.19
CA VAL A 93 6.61 -16.82 -24.90
C VAL A 93 5.95 -17.90 -24.04
N HIS A 94 5.04 -17.51 -23.16
CA HIS A 94 4.42 -18.37 -22.16
C HIS A 94 2.97 -18.78 -22.50
N GLY A 95 2.55 -18.59 -23.77
CA GLY A 95 1.15 -18.79 -24.18
C GLY A 95 0.22 -17.89 -23.38
N ASP A 96 -0.84 -18.46 -22.81
CA ASP A 96 -1.85 -17.70 -22.04
C ASP A 96 -1.48 -17.49 -20.58
N LYS A 97 -0.24 -17.78 -20.16
CA LYS A 97 0.19 -17.67 -18.77
C LYS A 97 1.13 -16.47 -18.58
N ILE A 98 0.77 -15.58 -17.68
CA ILE A 98 1.65 -14.52 -17.20
C ILE A 98 2.49 -15.05 -16.04
N PRO A 99 3.83 -14.99 -16.10
CA PRO A 99 4.69 -15.35 -14.99
C PRO A 99 4.39 -14.49 -13.75
N GLU A 100 4.40 -15.10 -12.57
CA GLU A 100 4.07 -14.44 -11.30
C GLU A 100 4.88 -13.14 -11.07
N LYS A 101 6.17 -13.13 -11.45
CA LYS A 101 7.04 -11.95 -11.32
C LYS A 101 6.59 -10.74 -12.13
N ALA A 102 5.89 -10.94 -13.24
CA ALA A 102 5.41 -9.86 -14.12
C ALA A 102 4.00 -9.40 -13.76
N GLN A 103 3.26 -10.22 -13.04
CA GLN A 103 1.83 -9.98 -12.75
C GLN A 103 1.60 -8.62 -12.06
N GLY A 104 2.38 -8.30 -11.01
CA GLY A 104 2.22 -7.02 -10.30
C GLY A 104 2.48 -5.81 -11.18
N GLY A 105 3.53 -5.86 -12.03
CA GLY A 105 3.82 -4.78 -12.97
C GLY A 105 2.72 -4.60 -14.02
N ILE A 106 2.16 -5.70 -14.53
CA ILE A 106 1.06 -5.66 -15.50
C ILE A 106 -0.19 -5.06 -14.85
N GLU A 107 -0.58 -5.52 -13.68
CA GLU A 107 -1.72 -4.98 -12.93
C GLU A 107 -1.55 -3.48 -12.63
N PHE A 108 -0.33 -3.07 -12.28
CA PHE A 108 -0.01 -1.65 -12.08
C PHE A 108 -0.18 -0.85 -13.37
N TYR A 109 0.35 -1.36 -14.49
CA TYR A 109 0.21 -0.75 -15.81
C TYR A 109 -1.27 -0.63 -16.24
N GLU A 110 -2.07 -1.66 -16.03
CA GLU A 110 -3.50 -1.67 -16.36
C GLU A 110 -4.26 -0.53 -15.67
N GLY A 111 -3.98 -0.29 -14.38
CA GLY A 111 -4.55 0.83 -13.65
C GLY A 111 -4.05 2.19 -14.17
N VAL A 112 -2.76 2.30 -14.48
CA VAL A 112 -2.16 3.50 -15.12
C VAL A 112 -2.83 3.79 -16.47
N LYS A 113 -3.04 2.76 -17.29
CA LYS A 113 -3.70 2.91 -18.61
C LYS A 113 -5.13 3.43 -18.48
N LEU A 114 -5.92 2.87 -17.57
CA LEU A 114 -7.28 3.34 -17.32
C LEU A 114 -7.32 4.78 -16.78
N ALA A 115 -6.39 5.13 -15.89
CA ALA A 115 -6.27 6.51 -15.40
C ALA A 115 -5.91 7.47 -16.53
N THR A 116 -4.99 7.07 -17.43
CA THR A 116 -4.60 7.84 -18.61
C THR A 116 -5.79 8.12 -19.52
N ASP A 117 -6.62 7.11 -19.78
CA ASP A 117 -7.82 7.26 -20.61
C ASP A 117 -8.82 8.24 -19.95
N THR A 118 -8.94 8.17 -18.63
CA THR A 118 -9.79 9.09 -17.87
C THR A 118 -9.25 10.52 -17.90
N LEU A 119 -7.94 10.72 -17.66
CA LEU A 119 -7.31 12.04 -17.74
C LEU A 119 -7.47 12.67 -19.13
N ASN A 120 -7.33 11.88 -20.19
CA ASN A 120 -7.57 12.32 -21.56
C ASN A 120 -9.02 12.72 -21.79
N SER A 121 -9.99 11.99 -21.25
CA SER A 121 -11.42 12.31 -21.37
C SER A 121 -11.80 13.63 -20.69
N PHE A 122 -11.06 14.01 -19.65
CA PHE A 122 -11.21 15.29 -18.95
C PHE A 122 -10.28 16.39 -19.49
N ASN A 123 -9.61 16.15 -20.62
CA ASN A 123 -8.68 17.10 -21.26
C ASN A 123 -7.53 17.57 -20.35
N TYR A 124 -7.01 16.70 -19.51
CA TYR A 124 -5.78 16.99 -18.79
C TYR A 124 -4.60 17.07 -19.77
N ASN A 125 -3.84 18.13 -19.67
CA ASN A 125 -2.66 18.35 -20.54
C ASN A 125 -1.44 17.60 -19.99
N VAL A 126 -1.46 16.28 -20.05
CA VAL A 126 -0.37 15.41 -19.60
C VAL A 126 0.02 14.40 -20.67
N ASP A 127 1.32 14.19 -20.83
CA ASP A 127 1.88 13.08 -21.61
C ASP A 127 2.43 12.04 -20.65
N ILE A 128 1.96 10.79 -20.74
CA ILE A 128 2.35 9.70 -19.86
C ILE A 128 3.22 8.72 -20.63
N TYR A 129 4.45 8.55 -20.17
CA TYR A 129 5.45 7.64 -20.74
C TYR A 129 5.65 6.47 -19.78
N VAL A 130 5.37 5.26 -20.24
CA VAL A 130 5.58 4.04 -19.44
C VAL A 130 6.87 3.36 -19.86
N HIS A 131 7.74 3.06 -18.90
CA HIS A 131 9.02 2.39 -19.10
C HIS A 131 9.03 1.05 -18.41
N ASP A 132 9.37 -0.02 -19.15
CA ASP A 132 9.67 -1.32 -18.57
C ASP A 132 11.06 -1.31 -17.97
N ILE A 133 11.16 -1.28 -16.65
CA ILE A 133 12.44 -1.23 -15.92
C ILE A 133 13.05 -2.60 -15.63
N ALA A 134 12.42 -3.68 -16.08
CA ALA A 134 12.94 -5.03 -15.88
C ALA A 134 14.05 -5.39 -16.87
N ALA A 135 14.06 -4.77 -18.05
CA ALA A 135 15.09 -5.01 -19.06
C ALA A 135 16.37 -4.20 -18.76
N PRO A 136 17.58 -4.79 -18.96
CA PRO A 136 18.85 -4.09 -18.73
C PRO A 136 18.98 -2.78 -19.51
N THR A 137 18.46 -2.74 -20.74
CA THR A 137 18.51 -1.58 -21.65
C THR A 137 17.59 -0.44 -21.26
N THR A 138 16.60 -0.72 -20.43
CA THR A 138 15.61 0.26 -19.93
C THR A 138 15.59 0.30 -18.39
N SER A 139 16.63 -0.24 -17.76
CA SER A 139 16.82 -0.12 -16.32
C SER A 139 16.88 1.36 -15.89
N ILE A 140 16.61 1.65 -14.63
CA ILE A 140 16.66 3.01 -14.08
C ILE A 140 18.00 3.67 -14.39
N ALA A 141 19.12 2.96 -14.19
CA ALA A 141 20.45 3.46 -14.51
C ALA A 141 20.61 3.81 -16.00
N ALA A 142 20.08 2.99 -16.90
CA ALA A 142 20.10 3.27 -18.34
C ALA A 142 19.24 4.50 -18.68
N LEU A 143 18.04 4.59 -18.16
CA LEU A 143 17.14 5.75 -18.39
C LEU A 143 17.76 7.07 -17.92
N ILE A 144 18.45 7.06 -16.78
CA ILE A 144 19.17 8.24 -16.26
C ILE A 144 20.40 8.56 -17.13
N LYS A 145 21.22 7.56 -17.45
CA LYS A 145 22.43 7.71 -18.27
C LYS A 145 22.12 8.28 -19.66
N ASP A 146 21.09 7.74 -20.29
CA ASP A 146 20.66 8.12 -21.63
C ASP A 146 19.77 9.37 -21.65
N LYS A 147 19.64 10.04 -20.50
CA LYS A 147 18.90 11.28 -20.31
C LYS A 147 17.41 11.20 -20.70
N VAL A 148 16.83 10.01 -20.67
CA VAL A 148 15.41 9.80 -21.01
C VAL A 148 14.49 10.53 -20.05
N LEU A 149 14.88 10.58 -18.75
CA LEU A 149 14.12 11.23 -17.69
C LEU A 149 14.42 12.73 -17.53
N ASP A 150 15.31 13.33 -18.34
CA ASP A 150 15.75 14.72 -18.16
C ASP A 150 14.63 15.76 -18.33
N SER A 151 13.60 15.45 -19.10
CA SER A 151 12.45 16.33 -19.36
C SER A 151 11.18 15.97 -18.56
N THR A 152 11.30 15.03 -17.61
CA THR A 152 10.15 14.63 -16.78
C THR A 152 9.74 15.72 -15.78
N ASP A 153 8.46 15.83 -15.51
CA ASP A 153 7.89 16.73 -14.50
C ASP A 153 7.45 15.97 -13.24
N LEU A 154 7.20 14.67 -13.38
CA LEU A 154 6.81 13.77 -12.31
C LEU A 154 7.24 12.36 -12.65
N ILE A 155 7.79 11.63 -11.67
CA ILE A 155 8.09 10.20 -11.78
C ILE A 155 7.16 9.44 -10.84
N ILE A 156 6.49 8.40 -11.34
CA ILE A 156 5.73 7.44 -10.55
C ILE A 156 6.35 6.07 -10.77
N GLY A 157 6.86 5.43 -9.71
CA GLY A 157 7.59 4.18 -9.81
C GLY A 157 6.94 3.04 -9.03
N ASP A 158 6.62 1.93 -9.72
CA ASP A 158 6.48 0.61 -9.12
C ASP A 158 7.86 -0.05 -9.07
N VAL A 159 8.67 0.39 -8.10
CA VAL A 159 10.10 0.07 -8.01
C VAL A 159 10.43 -0.71 -6.74
N GLN A 160 11.45 -1.55 -6.83
CA GLN A 160 11.96 -2.29 -5.66
C GLN A 160 12.82 -1.39 -4.77
N SER A 161 12.95 -1.73 -3.49
CA SER A 161 13.70 -0.95 -2.50
C SER A 161 15.14 -0.64 -2.93
N GLN A 162 15.80 -1.57 -3.64
CA GLN A 162 17.18 -1.39 -4.11
C GLN A 162 17.31 -0.31 -5.19
N GLN A 163 16.23 0.00 -5.91
CA GLN A 163 16.19 0.96 -7.00
C GLN A 163 15.86 2.38 -6.52
N ILE A 164 15.27 2.51 -5.34
CA ILE A 164 14.82 3.78 -4.78
C ILE A 164 15.95 4.79 -4.59
N PRO A 165 17.13 4.45 -4.02
CA PRO A 165 18.16 5.44 -3.72
C PRO A 165 18.67 6.17 -4.98
N GLU A 166 18.89 5.45 -6.07
CA GLU A 166 19.38 6.03 -7.32
C GLU A 166 18.34 7.00 -7.92
N LEU A 167 17.08 6.57 -7.97
CA LEU A 167 16.00 7.37 -8.53
C LEU A 167 15.67 8.58 -7.65
N ALA A 168 15.70 8.40 -6.33
CA ALA A 168 15.52 9.50 -5.38
C ALA A 168 16.65 10.55 -5.48
N ALA A 169 17.90 10.11 -5.66
CA ALA A 169 19.02 11.02 -5.86
C ALA A 169 18.89 11.81 -7.17
N PHE A 170 18.47 11.16 -8.27
CA PHE A 170 18.16 11.82 -9.52
C PHE A 170 17.04 12.86 -9.34
N ALA A 171 15.93 12.48 -8.73
CA ALA A 171 14.78 13.34 -8.47
C ALA A 171 15.17 14.59 -7.64
N LYS A 172 15.95 14.40 -6.57
CA LYS A 172 16.49 15.51 -5.77
C LYS A 172 17.34 16.48 -6.62
N LYS A 173 18.27 15.93 -7.42
CA LYS A 173 19.17 16.74 -8.26
C LYS A 173 18.41 17.55 -9.30
N ARG A 174 17.31 16.99 -9.82
CA ARG A 174 16.50 17.62 -10.90
C ARG A 174 15.34 18.46 -10.36
N HIS A 175 15.08 18.45 -9.05
CA HIS A 175 13.92 19.06 -8.41
C HIS A 175 12.59 18.52 -8.96
N VAL A 176 12.55 17.23 -9.24
CA VAL A 176 11.37 16.52 -9.78
C VAL A 176 10.79 15.62 -8.70
N ASN A 177 9.49 15.64 -8.52
CA ASN A 177 8.84 14.74 -7.59
C ASN A 177 8.93 13.28 -8.08
N PHE A 178 9.38 12.40 -7.19
CA PHE A 178 9.40 10.95 -7.37
C PHE A 178 8.48 10.28 -6.35
N VAL A 179 7.44 9.63 -6.82
CA VAL A 179 6.49 8.83 -6.04
C VAL A 179 6.88 7.36 -6.12
N SER A 180 7.33 6.80 -5.00
CA SER A 180 7.47 5.34 -4.84
C SER A 180 6.10 4.75 -4.51
N ALA A 181 5.44 4.14 -5.51
CA ALA A 181 4.02 3.81 -5.45
C ALA A 181 3.71 2.53 -4.66
N SER A 182 4.58 1.51 -4.71
CA SER A 182 4.28 0.16 -4.21
C SER A 182 5.16 -0.28 -3.04
N SER A 183 6.39 0.20 -2.95
CA SER A 183 7.31 -0.17 -1.87
C SER A 183 6.98 0.56 -0.56
N PRO A 184 6.87 -0.14 0.58
CA PRO A 184 6.74 0.50 1.90
C PRO A 184 8.11 0.86 2.51
N SER A 185 9.20 0.71 1.76
CA SER A 185 10.57 1.00 2.21
C SER A 185 11.00 2.37 1.73
N ASP A 186 11.58 3.16 2.63
CA ASP A 186 12.24 4.42 2.29
C ASP A 186 13.66 4.20 1.74
N ALA A 187 14.16 2.96 1.78
CA ALA A 187 15.49 2.57 1.33
C ALA A 187 16.63 3.44 1.89
N GLY A 188 16.43 4.03 3.07
CA GLY A 188 17.40 4.91 3.73
C GLY A 188 17.53 6.31 3.11
N VAL A 189 16.60 6.73 2.28
CA VAL A 189 16.57 8.08 1.69
C VAL A 189 16.44 9.13 2.81
N LYS A 190 17.29 10.16 2.74
CA LYS A 190 17.31 11.28 3.68
C LYS A 190 17.48 12.60 2.95
N ASP A 191 17.04 13.68 3.59
CA ASP A 191 17.19 15.05 3.08
C ASP A 191 16.71 15.19 1.62
N ASN A 192 15.52 14.62 1.34
CA ASN A 192 14.95 14.64 0.01
C ASN A 192 13.49 15.10 0.00
N PRO A 193 13.20 16.37 -0.21
CA PRO A 193 11.84 16.91 -0.25
C PRO A 193 11.04 16.49 -1.49
N TYR A 194 11.68 15.90 -2.48
CA TYR A 194 11.06 15.44 -3.73
C TYR A 194 10.76 13.93 -3.74
N PHE A 195 11.25 13.18 -2.75
CA PHE A 195 10.90 11.78 -2.59
C PHE A 195 9.60 11.64 -1.81
N ILE A 196 8.64 10.93 -2.40
CA ILE A 196 7.31 10.68 -1.83
C ILE A 196 7.11 9.18 -1.71
N LEU A 197 7.01 8.71 -0.48
CA LEU A 197 6.69 7.31 -0.19
C LEU A 197 5.17 7.15 -0.09
N GLN A 198 4.56 6.51 -1.09
CA GLN A 198 3.12 6.37 -1.19
C GLN A 198 2.57 5.29 -0.24
N GLN A 199 3.34 4.23 -0.01
CA GLN A 199 2.99 3.19 0.94
C GLN A 199 3.56 3.54 2.33
N PRO A 200 2.73 3.63 3.37
CA PRO A 200 3.21 3.85 4.73
C PRO A 200 4.25 2.83 5.17
N THR A 201 5.24 3.28 5.91
CA THR A 201 6.26 2.41 6.50
C THR A 201 5.69 1.53 7.61
N LEU A 202 6.42 0.48 7.96
CA LEU A 202 6.09 -0.36 9.12
C LEU A 202 5.97 0.46 10.41
N GLU A 203 6.82 1.46 10.59
CA GLU A 203 6.75 2.43 11.69
C GLU A 203 5.39 3.14 11.73
N ALA A 204 4.91 3.68 10.59
CA ALA A 204 3.62 4.34 10.50
C ALA A 204 2.45 3.40 10.83
N HIS A 205 2.53 2.13 10.40
CA HIS A 205 1.55 1.10 10.77
C HIS A 205 1.54 0.84 12.28
N CYS A 206 2.71 0.68 12.91
CA CYS A 206 2.84 0.47 14.36
C CYS A 206 2.32 1.68 15.14
N ALA A 207 2.67 2.90 14.74
CA ALA A 207 2.19 4.14 15.34
C ALA A 207 0.64 4.24 15.26
N SER A 208 0.04 3.89 14.13
CA SER A 208 -1.42 3.87 13.95
C SER A 208 -2.10 2.84 14.87
N VAL A 209 -1.52 1.64 14.99
CA VAL A 209 -2.00 0.61 15.93
C VAL A 209 -1.93 1.13 17.36
N MET A 210 -0.79 1.69 17.78
CA MET A 210 -0.60 2.17 19.14
C MET A 210 -1.49 3.36 19.48
N ASN A 211 -1.70 4.27 18.56
CA ASN A 211 -2.66 5.37 18.70
C ASN A 211 -4.10 4.83 18.92
N THR A 212 -4.49 3.81 18.14
CA THR A 212 -5.81 3.17 18.28
C THR A 212 -5.95 2.47 19.62
N VAL A 213 -4.95 1.68 20.02
CA VAL A 213 -4.93 0.96 21.29
C VAL A 213 -4.96 1.94 22.48
N GLY A 214 -4.14 2.99 22.44
CA GLY A 214 -4.11 4.03 23.47
C GLY A 214 -5.45 4.74 23.65
N LYS A 215 -6.18 5.00 22.56
CA LYS A 215 -7.51 5.63 22.61
C LYS A 215 -8.61 4.69 23.07
N LYS A 216 -8.67 3.47 22.50
CA LYS A 216 -9.75 2.49 22.81
C LYS A 216 -9.58 1.83 24.18
N HIS A 217 -8.34 1.67 24.64
CA HIS A 217 -8.00 0.88 25.83
C HIS A 217 -7.23 1.68 26.88
N HIS A 218 -7.43 2.99 26.92
CA HIS A 218 -6.83 3.86 27.94
C HIS A 218 -7.01 3.27 29.36
N LYS A 219 -5.93 3.20 30.15
CA LYS A 219 -5.87 2.63 31.50
C LYS A 219 -6.09 1.11 31.60
N LYS A 220 -6.24 0.38 30.48
CA LYS A 220 -6.27 -1.08 30.49
C LYS A 220 -4.85 -1.64 30.39
N SER A 221 -4.63 -2.82 30.98
CA SER A 221 -3.43 -3.59 30.73
C SER A 221 -3.55 -4.27 29.37
N VAL A 222 -2.55 -4.11 28.52
CA VAL A 222 -2.48 -4.68 27.18
C VAL A 222 -1.40 -5.76 27.15
N ILE A 223 -1.67 -6.89 26.54
CA ILE A 223 -0.70 -7.98 26.39
C ILE A 223 0.09 -7.73 25.10
N LEU A 224 1.41 -7.74 25.20
CA LEU A 224 2.30 -7.63 24.05
C LEU A 224 2.95 -8.98 23.77
N LEU A 225 2.47 -9.66 22.72
CA LEU A 225 3.08 -10.89 22.21
C LEU A 225 4.10 -10.53 21.14
N TYR A 226 5.38 -10.69 21.42
CA TYR A 226 6.44 -10.19 20.56
C TYR A 226 7.51 -11.24 20.25
N ARG A 227 8.16 -11.10 19.08
CA ARG A 227 9.27 -11.93 18.63
C ARG A 227 10.43 -11.04 18.20
N THR A 228 11.66 -11.40 18.65
CA THR A 228 12.88 -10.65 18.33
C THR A 228 13.91 -11.45 17.55
N THR A 229 13.65 -12.73 17.30
CA THR A 229 14.52 -13.62 16.52
C THR A 229 14.45 -13.40 15.01
N VAL A 230 13.40 -12.71 14.55
CA VAL A 230 13.21 -12.31 13.16
C VAL A 230 13.34 -10.79 13.08
N SER A 231 14.21 -10.29 12.20
CA SER A 231 14.60 -8.87 12.16
C SER A 231 13.41 -7.92 11.95
N VAL A 232 12.48 -8.26 11.04
CA VAL A 232 11.31 -7.43 10.76
C VAL A 232 10.31 -7.40 11.93
N ASP A 233 10.14 -8.50 12.66
CA ASP A 233 9.29 -8.55 13.85
C ASP A 233 9.94 -7.80 15.01
N LYS A 234 11.29 -7.87 15.12
CA LYS A 234 12.04 -7.07 16.09
C LYS A 234 11.86 -5.59 15.84
N ALA A 235 11.95 -5.14 14.60
CA ALA A 235 11.70 -3.74 14.25
C ALA A 235 10.26 -3.31 14.59
N ALA A 236 9.26 -4.13 14.26
CA ALA A 236 7.87 -3.85 14.61
C ALA A 236 7.66 -3.77 16.13
N TYR A 237 8.31 -4.65 16.91
CA TYR A 237 8.30 -4.60 18.36
C TYR A 237 8.91 -3.30 18.91
N GLU A 238 10.02 -2.86 18.35
CA GLU A 238 10.70 -1.62 18.74
C GLU A 238 9.79 -0.40 18.44
N TYR A 239 9.22 -0.28 17.25
CA TYR A 239 8.26 0.79 16.89
C TYR A 239 7.01 0.80 17.81
N VAL A 240 6.47 -0.38 18.15
CA VAL A 240 5.35 -0.47 19.11
C VAL A 240 5.74 0.08 20.48
N LEU A 241 7.00 -0.11 20.91
CA LEU A 241 7.46 0.42 22.19
C LEU A 241 7.70 1.95 22.17
N GLU A 242 8.16 2.51 21.06
CA GLU A 242 8.40 3.94 20.89
C GLU A 242 7.11 4.76 21.07
N ASP A 243 5.96 4.23 20.65
CA ASP A 243 4.65 4.88 20.73
C ASP A 243 3.81 4.42 21.94
N SER A 244 4.42 3.82 22.95
CA SER A 244 3.70 3.12 24.04
C SER A 244 3.41 4.00 25.28
N ASP A 245 3.71 5.28 25.29
CA ASP A 245 3.59 6.14 26.48
C ASP A 245 2.21 6.10 27.17
N ALA A 246 1.15 5.84 26.41
CA ALA A 246 -0.22 5.78 26.91
C ALA A 246 -0.68 4.36 27.30
N VAL A 247 0.17 3.34 27.14
CA VAL A 247 -0.23 1.91 27.24
C VAL A 247 0.71 1.15 28.16
N LYS A 248 0.13 0.46 29.17
CA LYS A 248 0.91 -0.43 30.03
C LYS A 248 0.90 -1.85 29.47
N PHE A 249 2.08 -2.37 29.11
CA PHE A 249 2.22 -3.71 28.57
C PHE A 249 2.56 -4.80 29.59
N ASN A 250 1.85 -5.92 29.48
CA ASN A 250 2.29 -7.22 29.97
C ASN A 250 2.98 -7.95 28.81
N LYS A 251 4.30 -8.08 28.87
CA LYS A 251 5.11 -8.61 27.75
C LYS A 251 5.25 -10.12 27.84
N VAL A 252 5.01 -10.81 26.71
CA VAL A 252 5.25 -12.26 26.56
C VAL A 252 6.09 -12.48 25.32
N SER A 253 7.28 -13.04 25.50
CA SER A 253 8.16 -13.39 24.38
C SER A 253 7.62 -14.61 23.63
N CYS A 254 7.59 -14.49 22.31
CA CYS A 254 7.22 -15.52 21.35
C CYS A 254 8.43 -15.97 20.50
N ASN A 255 9.65 -15.76 20.98
CA ASN A 255 10.86 -16.30 20.32
C ASN A 255 10.83 -17.83 20.25
N VAL A 256 10.22 -18.43 21.24
CA VAL A 256 9.74 -19.82 21.26
C VAL A 256 8.24 -19.75 21.50
N MET A 257 7.49 -20.69 20.93
CA MET A 257 6.04 -20.73 21.12
C MET A 257 5.68 -20.74 22.61
N PRO A 258 4.91 -19.76 23.10
CA PRO A 258 4.58 -19.67 24.51
C PRO A 258 3.71 -20.85 24.94
N SER A 259 3.94 -21.36 26.14
CA SER A 259 3.11 -22.42 26.69
C SER A 259 1.73 -21.88 27.12
N ARG A 260 0.74 -22.79 27.23
CA ARG A 260 -0.59 -22.46 27.74
C ARG A 260 -0.53 -21.77 29.11
N LEU A 261 0.36 -22.22 30.00
CA LEU A 261 0.51 -21.66 31.34
C LEU A 261 1.05 -20.22 31.32
N GLN A 262 2.03 -19.93 30.43
CA GLN A 262 2.57 -18.58 30.28
C GLN A 262 1.49 -17.60 29.82
N LEU A 263 0.67 -17.99 28.83
CA LEU A 263 -0.43 -17.17 28.36
C LEU A 263 -1.51 -17.02 29.43
N LYS A 264 -1.92 -18.11 30.10
CA LYS A 264 -2.95 -18.09 31.13
C LYS A 264 -2.67 -17.10 32.27
N LYS A 265 -1.40 -16.91 32.65
CA LYS A 265 -0.97 -15.95 33.66
C LYS A 265 -1.25 -14.48 33.30
N GLN A 266 -1.41 -14.17 32.01
CA GLN A 266 -1.64 -12.82 31.52
C GLN A 266 -3.10 -12.56 31.15
N LEU A 267 -3.92 -13.59 31.07
CA LEU A 267 -5.31 -13.53 30.58
C LEU A 267 -6.31 -13.42 31.70
N ASP A 268 -7.37 -12.66 31.45
CA ASP A 268 -8.54 -12.52 32.33
C ASP A 268 -9.77 -13.15 31.66
N SER A 269 -10.40 -14.15 32.30
CA SER A 269 -11.57 -14.85 31.74
C SER A 269 -12.84 -14.01 31.78
N THR A 270 -12.87 -12.97 32.62
CA THR A 270 -14.07 -12.14 32.84
C THR A 270 -14.13 -10.91 31.92
N LYS A 271 -13.01 -10.55 31.28
CA LYS A 271 -12.87 -9.36 30.45
C LYS A 271 -12.41 -9.71 29.03
N THR A 272 -12.55 -8.78 28.11
CA THR A 272 -11.90 -8.88 26.83
C THR A 272 -10.40 -8.60 26.98
N ASN A 273 -9.58 -9.56 26.57
CA ASN A 273 -8.13 -9.47 26.58
C ASN A 273 -7.66 -8.71 25.34
N VAL A 274 -6.96 -7.61 25.56
CA VAL A 274 -6.42 -6.79 24.48
C VAL A 274 -4.97 -7.20 24.23
N ILE A 275 -4.66 -7.57 23.00
CA ILE A 275 -3.35 -8.08 22.59
C ILE A 275 -2.82 -7.21 21.45
N VAL A 276 -1.57 -6.77 21.56
CA VAL A 276 -0.79 -6.23 20.43
C VAL A 276 0.22 -7.29 20.02
N MET A 277 0.25 -7.64 18.74
CA MET A 277 1.08 -8.72 18.21
C MET A 277 1.88 -8.25 16.99
N PRO A 278 3.05 -7.61 17.21
CA PRO A 278 3.91 -7.10 16.13
C PRO A 278 4.72 -8.24 15.47
N ILE A 279 4.01 -9.19 14.87
CA ILE A 279 4.56 -10.37 14.17
C ILE A 279 4.05 -10.33 12.73
N LEU A 280 4.96 -10.16 11.76
CA LEU A 280 4.60 -10.02 10.35
C LEU A 280 4.41 -11.36 9.63
N GLU A 281 5.04 -12.43 10.13
CA GLU A 281 4.90 -13.76 9.52
C GLU A 281 3.49 -14.33 9.76
N ASN A 282 2.70 -14.38 8.69
CA ASN A 282 1.30 -14.81 8.75
C ASN A 282 1.11 -16.21 9.35
N ALA A 283 1.95 -17.16 8.97
CA ALA A 283 1.83 -18.55 9.45
C ALA A 283 2.05 -18.64 10.96
N TYR A 284 3.04 -17.93 11.48
CA TYR A 284 3.33 -17.92 12.91
C TYR A 284 2.25 -17.18 13.71
N ALA A 285 1.81 -16.03 13.22
CA ALA A 285 0.72 -15.26 13.83
C ALA A 285 -0.60 -16.06 13.85
N GLU A 286 -0.94 -16.72 12.74
CA GLU A 286 -2.14 -17.57 12.63
C GLU A 286 -2.10 -18.74 13.62
N MET A 287 -0.92 -19.33 13.82
CA MET A 287 -0.73 -20.40 14.80
C MET A 287 -0.96 -19.90 16.23
N LEU A 288 -0.46 -18.72 16.60
CA LEU A 288 -0.72 -18.10 17.91
C LEU A 288 -2.22 -17.80 18.11
N LEU A 289 -2.91 -17.27 17.10
CA LEU A 289 -4.34 -17.03 17.15
C LEU A 289 -5.14 -18.33 17.33
N LYS A 290 -4.75 -19.41 16.64
CA LYS A 290 -5.37 -20.73 16.80
C LYS A 290 -5.16 -21.29 18.21
N GLN A 291 -3.96 -21.14 18.78
CA GLN A 291 -3.68 -21.58 20.14
C GLN A 291 -4.48 -20.80 21.19
N LEU A 292 -4.64 -19.48 21.03
CA LEU A 292 -5.49 -18.67 21.91
C LEU A 292 -6.91 -19.21 21.91
N TYR A 293 -7.49 -19.51 20.74
CA TYR A 293 -8.82 -20.10 20.64
C TYR A 293 -8.89 -21.51 21.24
N GLN A 294 -7.97 -22.41 20.88
CA GLN A 294 -7.99 -23.81 21.30
C GLN A 294 -7.77 -23.98 22.82
N TRP A 295 -6.91 -23.16 23.41
CA TRP A 295 -6.58 -23.26 24.83
C TRP A 295 -7.53 -22.48 25.72
N PHE A 296 -8.17 -21.44 25.18
CA PHE A 296 -9.04 -20.52 25.95
C PHE A 296 -10.35 -20.21 25.18
N PRO A 297 -11.16 -21.22 24.85
CA PRO A 297 -12.35 -21.05 24.02
C PRO A 297 -13.39 -20.09 24.64
N ASP A 298 -13.45 -20.02 25.96
CA ASP A 298 -14.40 -19.18 26.68
C ASP A 298 -13.89 -17.74 26.91
N TYR A 299 -12.66 -17.44 26.55
CA TYR A 299 -12.08 -16.10 26.67
C TYR A 299 -12.42 -15.26 25.45
N ARG A 300 -12.43 -13.95 25.61
CA ARG A 300 -12.63 -12.99 24.51
C ARG A 300 -11.33 -12.25 24.22
N PHE A 301 -11.03 -12.07 22.96
CA PHE A 301 -9.80 -11.42 22.50
C PHE A 301 -10.07 -10.30 21.52
N GLU A 302 -9.34 -9.18 21.68
CA GLU A 302 -9.12 -8.15 20.69
C GLU A 302 -7.64 -8.12 20.36
N VAL A 303 -7.28 -8.47 19.11
CA VAL A 303 -5.88 -8.61 18.71
C VAL A 303 -5.57 -7.57 17.63
N TYR A 304 -4.57 -6.76 17.90
CA TYR A 304 -4.02 -5.77 16.96
C TYR A 304 -2.77 -6.35 16.31
N GLY A 305 -2.88 -6.67 15.02
CA GLY A 305 -1.83 -7.33 14.24
C GLY A 305 -1.21 -6.40 13.19
N MET A 306 -0.41 -7.00 12.31
CA MET A 306 0.40 -6.31 11.31
C MET A 306 -0.28 -6.28 9.93
N PRO A 307 0.09 -5.34 9.04
CA PRO A 307 -0.57 -5.17 7.74
C PRO A 307 -0.51 -6.42 6.86
N SER A 308 0.52 -7.27 6.98
CA SER A 308 0.63 -8.55 6.27
C SER A 308 -0.56 -9.48 6.51
N TRP A 309 -1.23 -9.39 7.67
CA TRP A 309 -2.33 -10.29 8.03
C TRP A 309 -3.58 -10.14 7.17
N ARG A 310 -3.71 -9.07 6.39
CA ARG A 310 -4.80 -8.93 5.41
C ARG A 310 -4.87 -10.12 4.43
N THR A 311 -3.74 -10.77 4.17
CA THR A 311 -3.64 -11.96 3.31
C THR A 311 -3.76 -13.28 4.08
N MET A 312 -3.86 -13.25 5.42
CA MET A 312 -3.98 -14.44 6.27
C MET A 312 -5.25 -15.22 5.95
N ALA A 313 -5.10 -16.49 5.58
CA ALA A 313 -6.23 -17.34 5.17
C ALA A 313 -7.25 -17.55 6.29
N GLY A 314 -6.79 -17.66 7.54
CA GLY A 314 -7.64 -17.85 8.69
C GLY A 314 -8.63 -16.69 8.97
N LEU A 315 -8.27 -15.45 8.61
CA LEU A 315 -9.17 -14.30 8.74
C LEU A 315 -10.32 -14.32 7.75
N LYS A 316 -10.13 -15.00 6.60
CA LYS A 316 -11.14 -15.11 5.54
C LYS A 316 -12.05 -16.33 5.70
N LYS A 317 -11.76 -17.21 6.67
CA LYS A 317 -12.48 -18.45 6.89
C LYS A 317 -13.31 -18.37 8.17
N ALA A 318 -14.62 -18.67 8.07
CA ALA A 318 -15.51 -18.70 9.23
C ALA A 318 -15.07 -19.71 10.28
N ASN A 319 -15.33 -19.39 11.55
CA ASN A 319 -15.07 -20.25 12.72
C ASN A 319 -13.59 -20.62 12.93
N THR A 320 -12.65 -19.88 12.32
CA THR A 320 -11.22 -20.10 12.59
C THR A 320 -10.83 -19.47 13.94
N PHE A 321 -11.36 -18.29 14.25
CA PHE A 321 -11.11 -17.54 15.49
C PHE A 321 -12.42 -16.96 16.05
N PRO A 322 -13.39 -17.79 16.48
CA PRO A 322 -14.75 -17.33 16.78
C PRO A 322 -14.83 -16.40 17.99
N ASN A 323 -13.88 -16.50 18.93
CA ASN A 323 -13.80 -15.68 20.14
C ASN A 323 -12.85 -14.47 20.00
N THR A 324 -12.35 -14.19 18.77
CA THR A 324 -11.31 -13.18 18.53
C THR A 324 -11.77 -12.16 17.50
N VAL A 325 -11.62 -10.89 17.84
CA VAL A 325 -11.67 -9.77 16.89
C VAL A 325 -10.25 -9.38 16.54
N VAL A 326 -9.92 -9.33 15.24
CA VAL A 326 -8.58 -8.98 14.78
C VAL A 326 -8.62 -7.63 14.07
N TYR A 327 -7.72 -6.74 14.46
CA TYR A 327 -7.53 -5.42 13.85
C TYR A 327 -6.21 -5.39 13.08
N VAL A 328 -6.26 -4.91 11.83
CA VAL A 328 -5.07 -4.67 11.00
C VAL A 328 -5.19 -3.35 10.27
N THR A 329 -4.07 -2.69 10.05
CA THR A 329 -4.03 -1.43 9.30
C THR A 329 -3.72 -1.68 7.82
N ALA A 330 -4.26 -0.83 6.94
CA ALA A 330 -3.98 -0.85 5.52
C ALA A 330 -4.02 0.56 4.92
N PRO A 331 -3.16 0.87 3.94
CA PRO A 331 -3.09 2.21 3.35
C PRO A 331 -4.21 2.50 2.37
N PHE A 332 -4.98 1.51 1.99
CA PHE A 332 -5.97 1.62 0.93
C PHE A 332 -7.24 0.83 1.26
N TYR A 333 -8.37 1.43 0.96
CA TYR A 333 -9.68 0.80 0.96
C TYR A 333 -10.53 1.43 -0.14
N PHE A 334 -11.27 0.60 -0.86
CA PHE A 334 -12.32 1.07 -1.75
C PHE A 334 -13.59 0.23 -1.58
N ASP A 335 -14.72 0.91 -1.73
CA ASP A 335 -16.00 0.24 -1.78
C ASP A 335 -16.28 -0.17 -3.22
N ILE A 336 -16.26 -1.46 -3.50
CA ILE A 336 -16.54 -2.00 -4.83
C ILE A 336 -17.96 -1.65 -5.32
N SER A 337 -18.88 -1.33 -4.42
CA SER A 337 -20.24 -0.91 -4.77
C SER A 337 -20.34 0.56 -5.14
N SER A 338 -19.29 1.36 -4.92
CA SER A 338 -19.28 2.77 -5.27
C SER A 338 -19.38 2.98 -6.79
N PRO A 339 -20.07 4.04 -7.25
CA PRO A 339 -20.25 4.32 -8.69
C PRO A 339 -18.91 4.37 -9.45
N ILE A 340 -17.89 4.98 -8.85
CA ILE A 340 -16.56 5.11 -9.48
C ILE A 340 -15.84 3.75 -9.58
N ALA A 341 -15.91 2.91 -8.53
CA ALA A 341 -15.33 1.57 -8.59
C ALA A 341 -16.00 0.71 -9.66
N GLN A 342 -17.32 0.76 -9.75
CA GLN A 342 -18.08 0.06 -10.78
C GLN A 342 -17.77 0.58 -12.20
N GLN A 343 -17.53 1.88 -12.35
CA GLN A 343 -17.12 2.43 -13.64
C GLN A 343 -15.75 1.91 -14.05
N ILE A 344 -14.77 1.91 -13.13
CA ILE A 344 -13.43 1.37 -13.38
C ILE A 344 -13.52 -0.13 -13.70
N GLU A 345 -14.32 -0.91 -12.96
CA GLU A 345 -14.52 -2.34 -13.24
C GLU A 345 -15.09 -2.58 -14.66
N ARG A 346 -16.07 -1.78 -15.10
CA ARG A 346 -16.60 -1.86 -16.46
C ARG A 346 -15.54 -1.52 -17.52
N SER A 347 -14.79 -0.44 -17.31
CA SER A 347 -13.72 -0.02 -18.22
C SER A 347 -12.61 -1.07 -18.29
N PHE A 348 -12.22 -1.63 -17.13
CA PHE A 348 -11.25 -2.72 -17.04
C PHE A 348 -11.70 -3.95 -17.83
N LYS A 349 -12.94 -4.39 -17.61
CA LYS A 349 -13.52 -5.54 -18.29
C LYS A 349 -13.56 -5.34 -19.80
N SER A 350 -13.84 -4.13 -20.26
CA SER A 350 -13.86 -3.78 -21.69
C SER A 350 -12.47 -3.78 -22.31
N SER A 351 -11.44 -3.32 -21.58
CA SER A 351 -10.10 -3.12 -22.12
C SER A 351 -9.19 -4.35 -21.97
N PHE A 352 -9.35 -5.10 -20.86
CA PHE A 352 -8.43 -6.18 -20.48
C PHE A 352 -9.15 -7.52 -20.25
N GLY A 353 -10.48 -7.55 -20.16
CA GLY A 353 -11.23 -8.75 -19.72
C GLY A 353 -11.17 -8.91 -18.19
N GLY A 354 -11.78 -9.97 -17.68
CA GLY A 354 -11.69 -10.31 -16.24
C GLY A 354 -12.20 -9.25 -15.26
N ARG A 355 -11.59 -9.19 -14.08
CA ARG A 355 -11.89 -8.23 -13.01
C ARG A 355 -10.61 -7.57 -12.51
N PRO A 356 -10.61 -6.25 -12.20
CA PRO A 356 -9.46 -5.57 -11.67
C PRO A 356 -9.11 -6.05 -10.25
N THR A 357 -7.84 -6.12 -9.95
CA THR A 357 -7.34 -6.35 -8.59
C THR A 357 -7.30 -5.05 -7.79
N GLU A 358 -7.03 -5.13 -6.49
CA GLU A 358 -6.79 -3.94 -5.66
C GLU A 358 -5.66 -3.08 -6.21
N LEU A 359 -4.63 -3.69 -6.80
CA LEU A 359 -3.48 -2.96 -7.34
C LEU A 359 -3.86 -2.09 -8.53
N VAL A 360 -4.77 -2.54 -9.39
CA VAL A 360 -5.34 -1.74 -10.50
C VAL A 360 -6.00 -0.47 -9.98
N PHE A 361 -6.84 -0.59 -8.95
CA PHE A 361 -7.50 0.58 -8.34
C PHE A 361 -6.50 1.54 -7.70
N ARG A 362 -5.49 1.01 -7.02
CA ARG A 362 -4.45 1.81 -6.35
C ARG A 362 -3.58 2.57 -7.34
N SER A 363 -3.12 1.92 -8.40
CA SER A 363 -2.29 2.55 -9.44
C SER A 363 -3.11 3.58 -10.24
N TYR A 364 -4.39 3.28 -10.53
CA TYR A 364 -5.31 4.23 -11.12
C TYR A 364 -5.42 5.50 -10.27
N GLU A 365 -5.76 5.38 -8.97
CA GLU A 365 -5.93 6.53 -8.08
C GLU A 365 -4.62 7.29 -7.88
N THR A 366 -3.48 6.57 -7.80
CA THR A 366 -2.16 7.20 -7.65
C THR A 366 -1.85 8.11 -8.83
N LEU A 367 -1.93 7.58 -10.07
CA LEU A 367 -1.68 8.41 -11.24
C LEU A 367 -2.66 9.58 -11.34
N TYR A 368 -3.95 9.31 -11.12
CA TYR A 368 -5.01 10.32 -11.24
C TYR A 368 -4.80 11.50 -10.28
N TRP A 369 -4.54 11.20 -8.99
CA TRP A 369 -4.35 12.25 -7.99
C TRP A 369 -3.06 13.06 -8.18
N TYR A 370 -1.93 12.40 -8.47
CA TYR A 370 -0.70 13.14 -8.72
C TYR A 370 -0.72 13.94 -10.02
N ALA A 371 -1.38 13.44 -11.07
CA ALA A 371 -1.61 14.21 -12.29
C ALA A 371 -2.50 15.43 -12.03
N TYR A 372 -3.52 15.30 -11.18
CA TYR A 372 -4.33 16.42 -10.74
C TYR A 372 -3.48 17.47 -10.01
N LEU A 373 -2.66 17.08 -9.03
CA LEU A 373 -1.80 18.01 -8.31
C LEU A 373 -0.82 18.73 -9.24
N LEU A 374 -0.20 17.99 -10.17
CA LEU A 374 0.72 18.54 -11.16
C LEU A 374 0.02 19.55 -12.07
N ASN A 375 -1.15 19.22 -12.59
CA ASN A 375 -1.92 20.09 -13.48
C ASN A 375 -2.45 21.34 -12.76
N GLN A 376 -2.85 21.20 -11.50
CA GLN A 376 -3.45 22.29 -10.72
C GLN A 376 -2.40 23.25 -10.13
N TYR A 377 -1.25 22.73 -9.72
CA TYR A 377 -0.27 23.48 -8.92
C TYR A 377 1.12 23.60 -9.56
N GLY A 378 1.33 22.99 -10.73
CA GLY A 378 2.63 22.98 -11.40
C GLY A 378 3.60 21.97 -10.82
N THR A 379 4.88 22.06 -11.23
CA THR A 379 5.90 21.03 -10.92
C THR A 379 6.23 20.90 -9.45
N ILE A 380 6.01 21.94 -8.64
CA ILE A 380 6.27 21.97 -7.20
C ILE A 380 4.93 22.03 -6.45
N PHE A 381 4.22 20.92 -6.38
CA PHE A 381 2.96 20.77 -5.65
C PHE A 381 3.16 20.31 -4.19
N ASN A 382 4.39 20.21 -3.71
CA ASN A 382 4.75 19.63 -2.42
C ASN A 382 4.10 20.32 -1.19
N ARG A 383 3.67 21.57 -1.33
CA ARG A 383 2.92 22.28 -0.28
C ARG A 383 1.40 22.04 -0.35
N ARG A 384 0.93 21.21 -1.28
CA ARG A 384 -0.49 20.97 -1.59
C ARG A 384 -0.96 19.53 -1.39
N PHE A 385 -0.18 18.71 -0.70
CA PHE A 385 -0.54 17.34 -0.37
C PHE A 385 -1.79 17.16 0.50
N ASN A 386 -2.33 18.24 1.04
CA ASN A 386 -3.61 18.25 1.76
C ASN A 386 -4.83 18.44 0.84
N ASP A 387 -4.63 18.70 -0.45
CA ASP A 387 -5.72 18.77 -1.42
C ASP A 387 -6.17 17.37 -1.83
N ASN A 388 -7.30 16.97 -1.28
CA ASN A 388 -7.97 15.71 -1.56
C ASN A 388 -9.17 15.85 -2.50
N SER A 389 -9.28 16.96 -3.24
CA SER A 389 -10.45 17.23 -4.12
C SER A 389 -10.57 16.21 -5.25
N ALA A 390 -9.47 15.60 -5.67
CA ALA A 390 -9.41 14.58 -6.73
C ALA A 390 -9.15 13.15 -6.21
N THR A 391 -9.24 12.90 -4.91
CA THR A 391 -9.16 11.52 -4.39
C THR A 391 -10.46 10.78 -4.66
N LEU A 392 -10.37 9.51 -5.04
CA LEU A 392 -11.49 8.71 -5.51
C LEU A 392 -11.98 7.73 -4.45
N PHE A 393 -11.07 7.08 -3.76
CA PHE A 393 -11.35 6.01 -2.81
C PHE A 393 -10.87 6.34 -1.40
N THR A 394 -9.60 6.71 -1.27
CA THR A 394 -8.96 7.03 0.00
C THR A 394 -8.40 8.44 -0.02
N LYS A 395 -8.41 9.09 1.13
CA LYS A 395 -7.68 10.35 1.29
C LYS A 395 -6.19 10.04 1.35
N PHE A 396 -5.39 10.87 0.69
CA PHE A 396 -3.96 10.84 0.88
C PHE A 396 -3.57 11.83 1.98
N GLU A 397 -2.73 11.38 2.92
CA GLU A 397 -2.18 12.20 4.00
C GLU A 397 -0.66 12.26 3.88
N VAL A 398 -0.17 12.80 2.77
CA VAL A 398 1.26 12.94 2.55
C VAL A 398 1.83 14.04 3.44
N ARG A 399 2.77 13.68 4.31
CA ARG A 399 3.40 14.58 5.27
C ARG A 399 4.91 14.43 5.25
N ALA A 400 5.61 15.54 5.53
CA ALA A 400 7.04 15.51 5.70
C ALA A 400 7.42 14.68 6.93
N LYS A 401 8.33 13.72 6.76
CA LYS A 401 8.95 12.94 7.83
C LYS A 401 10.27 13.58 8.24
N TRP A 402 10.53 13.64 9.54
CA TRP A 402 11.67 14.31 10.14
C TRP A 402 12.43 13.35 11.03
N ASP A 403 13.75 13.51 11.10
CA ASP A 403 14.57 12.82 12.10
C ASP A 403 14.43 13.45 13.49
N GLU A 404 15.04 12.84 14.50
CA GLU A 404 15.04 13.34 15.89
C GLU A 404 15.69 14.72 16.04
N LYS A 405 16.56 15.11 15.10
CA LYS A 405 17.25 16.40 15.09
C LYS A 405 16.43 17.49 14.39
N GLY A 406 15.29 17.13 13.78
CA GLY A 406 14.43 18.02 13.00
C GLY A 406 14.92 18.26 11.58
N ASN A 407 15.76 17.38 11.02
CA ASN A 407 16.10 17.39 9.61
C ASN A 407 15.04 16.64 8.81
N LEU A 408 14.68 17.17 7.65
CA LEU A 408 13.77 16.49 6.74
C LEU A 408 14.40 15.17 6.26
N LEU A 409 13.59 14.12 6.26
CA LEU A 409 13.95 12.87 5.60
C LEU A 409 13.34 12.84 4.19
N TYR A 410 12.03 12.76 4.10
CA TYR A 410 11.24 12.68 2.84
C TYR A 410 9.76 12.99 3.13
N ASN A 411 8.91 12.84 2.14
CA ASN A 411 7.45 12.90 2.31
C ASN A 411 6.84 11.49 2.33
N GLU A 412 5.94 11.21 3.27
CA GLU A 412 5.32 9.90 3.44
C GLU A 412 3.80 10.03 3.52
N ASN A 413 3.08 9.20 2.80
CA ASN A 413 1.65 9.03 3.01
C ASN A 413 1.42 8.30 4.33
N GLN A 414 0.75 8.94 5.27
CA GLN A 414 0.47 8.40 6.61
C GLN A 414 -0.99 7.95 6.76
N HIS A 415 -1.77 8.01 5.67
CA HIS A 415 -3.16 7.56 5.72
C HIS A 415 -3.23 6.05 5.90
N LEU A 416 -3.96 5.62 6.92
CA LEU A 416 -4.20 4.20 7.23
C LEU A 416 -5.66 3.99 7.64
N CYS A 417 -6.31 3.04 6.97
CA CYS A 417 -7.60 2.50 7.36
C CYS A 417 -7.39 1.38 8.38
N LEU A 418 -8.33 1.23 9.31
CA LEU A 418 -8.35 0.12 10.25
C LEU A 418 -9.39 -0.92 9.82
N TYR A 419 -8.92 -2.11 9.49
CA TYR A 419 -9.76 -3.28 9.20
C TYR A 419 -10.01 -4.05 10.50
N ARG A 420 -11.29 -4.26 10.83
CA ARG A 420 -11.74 -5.06 11.94
C ARG A 420 -12.35 -6.35 11.41
N TYR A 421 -11.65 -7.46 11.58
CA TYR A 421 -12.09 -8.78 11.16
C TYR A 421 -12.77 -9.52 12.33
N GLN A 422 -13.90 -10.16 12.04
CA GLN A 422 -14.60 -11.04 12.96
C GLN A 422 -15.37 -12.10 12.19
N ASN A 423 -15.09 -13.35 12.44
CA ASN A 423 -15.77 -14.52 11.88
C ASN A 423 -15.93 -14.44 10.33
N SER A 424 -14.83 -14.31 9.59
CA SER A 424 -14.74 -14.17 8.14
C SER A 424 -15.34 -12.89 7.54
N SER A 425 -15.85 -11.98 8.34
CA SER A 425 -16.35 -10.68 7.93
C SER A 425 -15.39 -9.58 8.35
N TYR A 426 -15.44 -8.43 7.70
CA TYR A 426 -14.70 -7.26 8.15
C TYR A 426 -15.52 -5.98 8.02
N ILE A 427 -15.19 -5.04 8.89
CA ILE A 427 -15.65 -3.64 8.84
C ILE A 427 -14.42 -2.78 8.69
N VAL A 428 -14.46 -1.77 7.84
CA VAL A 428 -13.39 -0.79 7.70
C VAL A 428 -13.77 0.48 8.45
N GLU A 429 -12.97 0.80 9.45
CA GLU A 429 -13.05 2.06 10.18
C GLU A 429 -12.16 3.06 9.41
N GLN A 430 -12.78 3.92 8.59
CA GLN A 430 -12.04 5.03 7.99
C GLN A 430 -11.80 6.09 9.07
N ASN A 431 -10.55 6.46 9.28
CA ASN A 431 -10.24 7.66 10.07
C ASN A 431 -10.76 8.87 9.29
N LYS A 432 -11.88 9.42 9.75
CA LYS A 432 -12.42 10.68 9.21
C LYS A 432 -11.60 11.87 9.68
#